data_c66cdc61e6d81d7adb0f1224d3bd5073
#
_entry.id   c66cdc61e6d81d7adb0f1224d3bd5073
#
_cell.length_a   1.000
_cell.length_b   1.000
_cell.length_c   1.000
_cell.angle_alpha   90.00
_cell.angle_beta   90.00
_cell.angle_gamma   90.00
#
_symmetry.space_group_name_H-M   'P 1'
#
loop_
_entity.id
_entity.type
_entity.pdbx_description
1 polymer ?
#
loop_
_entity_poly.entity_id
_entity_poly.type
_entity_poly.pdbx_seq_one_letter_code
_entity_poly.pdbx_strand_id
1 'polypeptide(L)'
;MKRITTKAILATALVLILQGCSQQKAVEKPKTSASQSQSVSSSQASSSSEASSSSSQEKPVKSDEESYQKVFEDYRLLLSSNSSDTQATENLRNQLHFPLEYWTVDNILAQPDALAYSFHDLNGDGQKELLVGAKFGENPYHLVSLYYLKGQEPALLGESHAASVGGSRVTLFVYRDGRVLSSHWHSGSGNGQATLYQLSNQNQEPEILQQIDFTKTADAGESQFGLSQADRLDLDSLTWKKF
;
A
#
# COMPACT_ATOMS: atom_id res chain seq x y z
N MET A 1 -8.22 -14.35 -59.41
CA MET A 1 -6.76 -14.13 -59.35
C MET A 1 -6.48 -12.64 -59.36
N LYS A 2 -6.16 -12.03 -58.24
CA LYS A 2 -5.68 -10.64 -58.12
C LYS A 2 -4.42 -10.66 -57.30
N ARG A 3 -3.30 -10.25 -57.93
CA ARG A 3 -1.97 -10.13 -57.31
C ARG A 3 -1.92 -8.87 -56.45
N ILE A 4 -1.51 -9.00 -55.22
CA ILE A 4 -1.23 -7.89 -54.29
C ILE A 4 0.28 -7.68 -54.29
N THR A 5 0.69 -6.51 -54.74
CA THR A 5 2.09 -6.06 -54.75
C THR A 5 2.47 -5.47 -53.41
N THR A 6 3.48 -6.05 -52.79
CA THR A 6 4.12 -5.59 -51.54
C THR A 6 5.05 -4.41 -51.86
N LYS A 7 4.83 -3.26 -51.25
CA LYS A 7 5.79 -2.13 -51.23
C LYS A 7 6.58 -2.15 -49.93
N ALA A 8 7.87 -2.39 -50.03
CA ALA A 8 8.84 -2.24 -48.97
C ALA A 8 9.13 -0.75 -48.75
N ILE A 9 9.04 -0.28 -47.54
CA ILE A 9 9.48 1.05 -47.12
C ILE A 9 10.74 0.86 -46.25
N LEU A 10 11.82 1.37 -46.79
CA LEU A 10 13.13 1.45 -46.16
C LEU A 10 13.14 2.68 -45.23
N ALA A 11 13.31 2.50 -43.93
CA ALA A 11 13.47 3.59 -43.00
C ALA A 11 14.95 3.63 -42.53
N THR A 12 15.60 4.71 -42.85
CA THR A 12 17.00 5.04 -42.56
C THR A 12 17.13 5.46 -41.09
N ALA A 13 18.00 4.80 -40.35
CA ALA A 13 18.38 5.18 -38.99
C ALA A 13 19.42 6.31 -39.03
N LEU A 14 19.13 7.40 -38.33
CA LEU A 14 20.07 8.49 -38.06
C LEU A 14 20.59 8.33 -36.61
N VAL A 15 21.86 7.94 -36.51
CA VAL A 15 22.59 7.85 -35.22
C VAL A 15 23.25 9.21 -34.96
N LEU A 16 22.82 9.88 -33.88
CA LEU A 16 23.49 11.05 -33.33
C LEU A 16 24.25 10.66 -32.06
N ILE A 17 25.57 10.58 -32.18
CA ILE A 17 26.50 10.43 -31.06
C ILE A 17 26.82 11.83 -30.53
N LEU A 18 26.48 12.13 -29.29
CA LEU A 18 27.02 13.26 -28.54
C LEU A 18 27.90 12.76 -27.42
N GLN A 19 29.21 12.90 -27.66
CA GLN A 19 30.23 12.81 -26.63
C GLN A 19 30.30 14.14 -25.87
N GLY A 20 30.20 14.08 -24.55
CA GLY A 20 30.40 15.21 -23.65
C GLY A 20 31.29 14.82 -22.48
N CYS A 21 32.48 15.44 -22.45
CA CYS A 21 33.59 15.20 -21.56
C CYS A 21 33.31 15.39 -20.07
N SER A 22 33.99 14.54 -19.32
CA SER A 22 34.33 14.61 -17.90
C SER A 22 35.01 15.88 -17.47
N GLN A 23 34.71 16.38 -16.27
CA GLN A 23 35.71 17.04 -15.42
C GLN A 23 35.48 16.64 -13.95
N GLN A 24 36.39 15.85 -13.44
CA GLN A 24 36.66 15.64 -12.02
C GLN A 24 37.25 16.93 -11.42
N LYS A 25 36.73 17.35 -10.28
CA LYS A 25 37.46 18.19 -9.33
C LYS A 25 37.43 17.54 -7.96
N ALA A 26 38.59 17.05 -7.56
CA ALA A 26 38.93 16.70 -6.19
C ALA A 26 39.22 17.99 -5.40
N VAL A 27 38.70 18.11 -4.19
CA VAL A 27 39.22 19.02 -3.16
C VAL A 27 39.08 18.36 -1.81
N GLU A 28 40.16 17.96 -1.28
CA GLU A 28 40.82 18.04 0.03
C GLU A 28 39.96 18.11 1.31
N LYS A 29 40.37 17.20 2.21
CA LYS A 29 40.15 17.26 3.69
C LYS A 29 41.05 18.33 4.31
N PRO A 30 40.63 18.89 5.46
CA PRO A 30 41.56 19.17 6.52
C PRO A 30 41.29 18.37 7.79
N LYS A 31 42.42 18.11 8.46
CA LYS A 31 42.61 17.34 9.69
C LYS A 31 42.22 18.12 10.95
N THR A 32 41.75 17.37 11.92
CA THR A 32 42.12 17.27 13.36
C THR A 32 42.51 18.54 14.14
N SER A 33 41.79 18.75 15.27
CA SER A 33 42.45 19.04 16.53
C SER A 33 41.58 18.66 17.72
N ALA A 34 42.15 17.89 18.62
CA ALA A 34 41.69 17.53 19.96
C ALA A 34 42.11 18.58 20.99
N SER A 35 41.33 18.79 22.04
CA SER A 35 41.79 19.13 23.40
C SER A 35 40.62 19.09 24.36
N GLN A 36 40.61 18.13 25.21
CA GLN A 36 40.90 18.08 26.67
C GLN A 36 39.98 18.88 27.57
N SER A 37 39.26 18.08 28.38
CA SER A 37 39.11 18.06 29.82
C SER A 37 38.94 19.38 30.61
N GLN A 38 37.87 19.41 31.40
CA GLN A 38 38.01 19.56 32.86
C GLN A 38 36.69 19.30 33.59
N SER A 39 36.75 18.42 34.54
CA SER A 39 35.82 18.11 35.62
C SER A 39 35.83 19.23 36.68
N VAL A 40 34.70 19.61 37.26
CA VAL A 40 34.59 20.04 38.66
C VAL A 40 33.22 19.71 39.23
N SER A 41 33.30 19.25 40.46
CA SER A 41 32.29 18.70 41.36
C SER A 41 31.29 19.72 41.96
N SER A 42 30.20 19.13 42.43
CA SER A 42 29.43 19.36 43.67
C SER A 42 28.69 20.67 43.88
N SER A 43 27.41 20.61 44.10
CA SER A 43 26.82 20.69 45.46
C SER A 43 25.30 20.51 45.45
N GLN A 44 24.83 19.77 46.42
CA GLN A 44 23.43 19.56 46.82
C GLN A 44 22.74 20.88 47.18
N ALA A 45 21.48 21.00 46.75
CA ALA A 45 20.49 21.77 47.51
C ALA A 45 19.12 21.12 47.31
N SER A 46 18.61 20.57 48.40
CA SER A 46 17.25 20.09 48.59
C SER A 46 16.29 21.29 48.57
N SER A 47 15.23 21.19 47.78
CA SER A 47 14.00 21.92 48.10
C SER A 47 12.80 21.11 47.56
N SER A 48 11.98 20.71 48.52
CA SER A 48 10.64 20.18 48.37
C SER A 48 9.74 21.17 47.67
N SER A 49 8.99 20.71 46.65
CA SER A 49 7.76 21.37 46.24
C SER A 49 6.83 20.35 45.58
N GLU A 50 5.76 20.11 46.26
CA GLU A 50 4.39 19.84 45.87
C GLU A 50 4.14 19.07 44.56
N ALA A 51 3.67 17.86 44.77
CA ALA A 51 3.00 17.06 43.76
C ALA A 51 1.69 17.72 43.29
N SER A 52 1.72 18.43 42.18
CA SER A 52 0.52 18.70 41.38
C SER A 52 0.19 17.43 40.66
N SER A 53 -0.76 16.67 41.18
CA SER A 53 -1.45 15.61 40.46
C SER A 53 -2.33 16.25 39.39
N SER A 54 -1.78 16.48 38.20
CA SER A 54 -2.60 16.67 37.00
C SER A 54 -3.13 15.30 36.62
N SER A 55 -4.37 15.00 36.96
CA SER A 55 -5.12 13.90 36.37
C SER A 55 -5.35 14.24 34.91
N SER A 56 -4.43 13.86 34.06
CA SER A 56 -4.69 13.71 32.64
C SER A 56 -5.75 12.59 32.52
N GLN A 57 -6.99 12.96 32.26
CA GLN A 57 -8.01 12.02 31.81
C GLN A 57 -7.48 11.41 30.52
N GLU A 58 -6.93 10.20 30.57
CA GLU A 58 -6.69 9.40 29.39
C GLU A 58 -8.01 9.25 28.66
N LYS A 59 -8.09 9.78 27.43
CA LYS A 59 -9.18 9.47 26.52
C LYS A 59 -9.25 7.94 26.42
N PRO A 60 -10.44 7.32 26.51
CA PRO A 60 -10.56 5.89 26.32
C PRO A 60 -9.98 5.50 24.96
N VAL A 61 -9.02 4.58 24.99
CA VAL A 61 -8.43 4.02 23.75
C VAL A 61 -9.52 3.21 23.08
N LYS A 62 -9.88 3.60 21.85
CA LYS A 62 -10.83 2.85 21.03
C LYS A 62 -10.26 1.47 20.71
N SER A 63 -11.11 0.47 20.59
CA SER A 63 -10.72 -0.82 20.01
C SER A 63 -10.37 -0.68 18.51
N ASP A 64 -9.64 -1.66 17.97
CA ASP A 64 -9.32 -1.68 16.54
C ASP A 64 -10.62 -1.66 15.71
N GLU A 65 -11.64 -2.47 16.07
CA GLU A 65 -12.93 -2.50 15.40
C GLU A 65 -13.69 -1.16 15.47
N GLU A 66 -13.66 -0.47 16.62
CA GLU A 66 -14.29 0.86 16.75
C GLU A 66 -13.61 1.91 15.88
N SER A 67 -12.29 1.82 15.72
CA SER A 67 -11.50 2.74 14.90
C SER A 67 -11.84 2.60 13.40
N TYR A 68 -12.23 1.40 12.96
CA TYR A 68 -12.58 1.10 11.57
C TYR A 68 -14.09 0.87 11.36
N GLN A 69 -14.95 1.33 12.26
CA GLN A 69 -16.40 1.06 12.23
C GLN A 69 -17.03 1.36 10.86
N LYS A 70 -16.71 2.49 10.22
CA LYS A 70 -17.24 2.87 8.91
C LYS A 70 -16.88 1.86 7.82
N VAL A 71 -15.68 1.27 7.87
CA VAL A 71 -15.27 0.21 6.95
C VAL A 71 -16.09 -1.06 7.18
N PHE A 72 -16.32 -1.43 8.44
CA PHE A 72 -17.20 -2.57 8.78
C PHE A 72 -18.63 -2.36 8.31
N GLU A 73 -19.15 -1.15 8.38
CA GLU A 73 -20.48 -0.80 7.86
C GLU A 73 -20.54 -1.03 6.35
N ASP A 74 -19.53 -0.58 5.60
CA ASP A 74 -19.42 -0.79 4.15
C ASP A 74 -19.41 -2.28 3.79
N TYR A 75 -18.55 -3.08 4.44
CA TYR A 75 -18.47 -4.52 4.14
C TYR A 75 -19.74 -5.27 4.54
N ARG A 76 -20.40 -4.92 5.65
CA ARG A 76 -21.70 -5.50 6.01
C ARG A 76 -22.78 -5.16 4.99
N LEU A 77 -22.78 -3.93 4.47
CA LEU A 77 -23.70 -3.54 3.39
C LEU A 77 -23.47 -4.41 2.14
N LEU A 78 -22.21 -4.56 1.70
CA LEU A 78 -21.86 -5.42 0.57
C LEU A 78 -22.28 -6.87 0.79
N LEU A 79 -21.94 -7.45 1.95
CA LEU A 79 -22.21 -8.86 2.27
C LEU A 79 -23.71 -9.17 2.48
N SER A 80 -24.52 -8.16 2.84
CA SER A 80 -25.97 -8.30 2.95
C SER A 80 -26.71 -8.19 1.61
N SER A 81 -26.00 -7.77 0.55
CA SER A 81 -26.57 -7.58 -0.78
C SER A 81 -26.60 -8.91 -1.55
N ASN A 82 -27.73 -9.19 -2.18
CA ASN A 82 -27.90 -10.35 -3.07
C ASN A 82 -27.90 -9.96 -4.56
N SER A 83 -27.39 -8.77 -4.88
CA SER A 83 -27.47 -8.26 -6.24
C SER A 83 -26.33 -8.74 -7.11
N SER A 84 -26.65 -9.14 -8.33
CA SER A 84 -25.72 -9.61 -9.37
C SER A 84 -25.80 -8.78 -10.65
N ASP A 85 -26.56 -7.68 -10.65
CA ASP A 85 -26.63 -6.82 -11.84
C ASP A 85 -25.74 -5.57 -11.73
N THR A 86 -25.26 -5.09 -12.87
CA THR A 86 -24.32 -3.96 -12.95
C THR A 86 -24.85 -2.69 -12.29
N GLN A 87 -26.15 -2.36 -12.46
CA GLN A 87 -26.72 -1.13 -11.92
C GLN A 87 -26.80 -1.19 -10.39
N ALA A 88 -27.12 -2.36 -9.85
CA ALA A 88 -27.17 -2.53 -8.41
C ALA A 88 -25.77 -2.50 -7.78
N THR A 89 -24.76 -3.06 -8.43
CA THR A 89 -23.35 -2.93 -8.01
C THR A 89 -22.91 -1.47 -7.96
N GLU A 90 -23.23 -0.68 -9.00
CA GLU A 90 -22.94 0.75 -9.00
C GLU A 90 -23.69 1.51 -7.89
N ASN A 91 -24.96 1.18 -7.64
CA ASN A 91 -25.74 1.79 -6.57
C ASN A 91 -25.18 1.47 -5.19
N LEU A 92 -24.67 0.26 -4.97
CA LEU A 92 -23.99 -0.12 -3.73
C LEU A 92 -22.69 0.67 -3.54
N ARG A 93 -21.85 0.75 -4.56
CA ARG A 93 -20.60 1.53 -4.52
C ARG A 93 -20.83 2.96 -4.07
N ASN A 94 -21.87 3.59 -4.58
CA ASN A 94 -22.22 4.98 -4.26
C ASN A 94 -22.74 5.17 -2.81
N GLN A 95 -22.99 4.10 -2.08
CA GLN A 95 -23.42 4.14 -0.67
C GLN A 95 -22.26 3.90 0.30
N LEU A 96 -21.10 3.44 -0.19
CA LEU A 96 -19.94 3.16 0.66
C LEU A 96 -19.32 4.45 1.18
N HIS A 97 -18.87 4.44 2.44
CA HIS A 97 -18.05 5.51 3.01
C HIS A 97 -16.68 5.58 2.31
N PHE A 98 -16.15 4.42 1.92
CA PHE A 98 -14.90 4.27 1.18
C PHE A 98 -15.20 3.62 -0.16
N PRO A 99 -15.43 4.42 -1.23
CA PRO A 99 -15.77 3.89 -2.54
C PRO A 99 -14.68 2.95 -3.07
N LEU A 100 -15.07 1.71 -3.35
CA LEU A 100 -14.23 0.70 -4.01
C LEU A 100 -14.48 0.73 -5.52
N GLU A 101 -13.52 0.25 -6.30
CA GLU A 101 -13.69 0.08 -7.74
C GLU A 101 -14.79 -0.94 -8.06
N TYR A 102 -15.46 -0.76 -9.21
CA TYR A 102 -16.54 -1.65 -9.65
C TYR A 102 -16.15 -3.13 -9.54
N TRP A 103 -14.99 -3.48 -10.08
CA TRP A 103 -14.55 -4.87 -10.12
C TRP A 103 -14.16 -5.44 -8.75
N THR A 104 -13.76 -4.60 -7.81
CA THR A 104 -13.56 -5.03 -6.42
C THR A 104 -14.89 -5.41 -5.79
N VAL A 105 -15.90 -4.58 -5.93
CA VAL A 105 -17.25 -4.86 -5.42
C VAL A 105 -17.86 -6.08 -6.12
N ASP A 106 -17.76 -6.18 -7.44
CA ASP A 106 -18.26 -7.32 -8.22
C ASP A 106 -17.63 -8.64 -7.77
N ASN A 107 -16.31 -8.66 -7.56
CA ASN A 107 -15.60 -9.85 -7.05
C ASN A 107 -16.03 -10.21 -5.61
N ILE A 108 -16.27 -9.23 -4.74
CA ILE A 108 -16.79 -9.44 -3.38
C ILE A 108 -18.16 -10.08 -3.43
N LEU A 109 -19.08 -9.52 -4.23
CA LEU A 109 -20.46 -10.01 -4.35
C LEU A 109 -20.50 -11.42 -4.97
N ALA A 110 -19.58 -11.74 -5.86
CA ALA A 110 -19.48 -13.07 -6.48
C ALA A 110 -19.05 -14.16 -5.47
N GLN A 111 -18.28 -13.83 -4.43
CA GLN A 111 -17.74 -14.80 -3.48
C GLN A 111 -17.67 -14.22 -2.05
N PRO A 112 -18.83 -13.87 -1.45
CA PRO A 112 -18.88 -13.20 -0.15
C PRO A 112 -18.29 -14.03 0.98
N ASP A 113 -18.44 -15.36 0.94
CA ASP A 113 -17.93 -16.27 1.96
C ASP A 113 -16.40 -16.38 1.99
N ALA A 114 -15.71 -15.95 0.91
CA ALA A 114 -14.26 -15.94 0.86
C ALA A 114 -13.65 -14.84 1.72
N LEU A 115 -14.41 -13.77 2.02
CA LEU A 115 -13.91 -12.60 2.73
C LEU A 115 -13.63 -12.84 4.21
N ALA A 116 -12.58 -12.19 4.67
CA ALA A 116 -12.21 -12.09 6.07
C ALA A 116 -11.41 -10.79 6.29
N TYR A 117 -11.23 -10.40 7.55
CA TYR A 117 -10.40 -9.27 7.92
C TYR A 117 -9.36 -9.65 8.97
N SER A 118 -8.30 -8.88 9.02
CA SER A 118 -7.24 -8.98 10.03
C SER A 118 -6.74 -7.60 10.40
N PHE A 119 -6.30 -7.44 11.64
CA PHE A 119 -5.60 -6.25 12.10
C PHE A 119 -4.12 -6.59 12.28
N HIS A 120 -3.25 -5.76 11.72
CA HIS A 120 -1.81 -5.92 11.83
C HIS A 120 -1.14 -4.54 11.85
N ASP A 121 -0.23 -4.33 12.78
CA ASP A 121 0.60 -3.13 12.85
C ASP A 121 1.72 -3.27 11.81
N LEU A 122 1.52 -2.66 10.64
CA LEU A 122 2.42 -2.81 9.49
C LEU A 122 3.64 -1.91 9.56
N ASN A 123 3.54 -0.76 10.24
CA ASN A 123 4.57 0.27 10.29
C ASN A 123 5.27 0.37 11.66
N GLY A 124 4.80 -0.40 12.67
CA GLY A 124 5.39 -0.46 14.00
C GLY A 124 5.07 0.74 14.88
N ASP A 125 3.99 1.48 14.60
CA ASP A 125 3.59 2.66 15.38
C ASP A 125 2.66 2.37 16.56
N GLY A 126 2.25 1.11 16.70
CA GLY A 126 1.36 0.60 17.75
C GLY A 126 -0.13 0.72 17.41
N GLN A 127 -0.50 1.33 16.29
CA GLN A 127 -1.84 1.27 15.72
C GLN A 127 -1.86 0.25 14.59
N LYS A 128 -2.97 -0.46 14.46
CA LYS A 128 -3.04 -1.53 13.46
C LYS A 128 -3.80 -1.06 12.24
N GLU A 129 -3.28 -1.41 11.08
CA GLU A 129 -3.98 -1.33 9.83
C GLU A 129 -5.05 -2.43 9.75
N LEU A 130 -6.13 -2.14 9.03
CA LEU A 130 -7.16 -3.12 8.69
C LEU A 130 -6.91 -3.70 7.31
N LEU A 131 -6.62 -4.99 7.28
CA LEU A 131 -6.45 -5.78 6.08
C LEU A 131 -7.76 -6.53 5.81
N VAL A 132 -8.32 -6.33 4.62
CA VAL A 132 -9.41 -7.17 4.12
C VAL A 132 -8.82 -8.12 3.10
N GLY A 133 -9.04 -9.41 3.30
CA GLY A 133 -8.51 -10.46 2.45
C GLY A 133 -9.57 -11.44 2.00
N ALA A 134 -9.27 -12.20 0.96
CA ALA A 134 -10.08 -13.32 0.50
C ALA A 134 -9.25 -14.59 0.38
N LYS A 135 -9.88 -15.73 0.70
CA LYS A 135 -9.28 -17.05 0.58
C LYS A 135 -10.19 -17.98 -0.20
N PHE A 136 -9.67 -18.54 -1.29
CA PHE A 136 -10.41 -19.44 -2.16
C PHE A 136 -9.90 -20.89 -2.02
N GLY A 137 -10.67 -21.72 -1.32
CA GLY A 137 -10.27 -23.10 -1.03
C GLY A 137 -8.96 -23.16 -0.26
N GLU A 138 -8.01 -23.97 -0.73
CA GLU A 138 -6.68 -24.16 -0.12
C GLU A 138 -5.65 -23.12 -0.55
N ASN A 139 -6.02 -22.16 -1.43
CA ASN A 139 -5.09 -21.10 -1.83
C ASN A 139 -4.78 -20.17 -0.65
N PRO A 140 -3.59 -19.54 -0.64
CA PRO A 140 -3.26 -18.54 0.38
C PRO A 140 -4.19 -17.32 0.31
N TYR A 141 -4.30 -16.60 1.43
CA TYR A 141 -4.98 -15.31 1.44
C TYR A 141 -4.35 -14.34 0.45
N HIS A 142 -5.18 -13.55 -0.20
CA HIS A 142 -4.75 -12.37 -0.95
C HIS A 142 -5.50 -11.14 -0.44
N LEU A 143 -4.89 -9.98 -0.51
CA LEU A 143 -5.54 -8.74 -0.09
C LEU A 143 -6.60 -8.34 -1.10
N VAL A 144 -7.75 -7.89 -0.59
CA VAL A 144 -8.83 -7.24 -1.33
C VAL A 144 -8.72 -5.72 -1.14
N SER A 145 -8.45 -5.27 0.08
CA SER A 145 -8.22 -3.86 0.37
C SER A 145 -7.37 -3.69 1.63
N LEU A 146 -6.76 -2.52 1.76
CA LEU A 146 -5.96 -2.11 2.91
C LEU A 146 -6.39 -0.72 3.35
N TYR A 147 -6.71 -0.60 4.64
CA TYR A 147 -7.06 0.66 5.28
C TYR A 147 -6.06 0.98 6.38
N TYR A 148 -5.74 2.25 6.51
CA TYR A 148 -4.89 2.81 7.57
C TYR A 148 -5.64 3.92 8.31
N LEU A 149 -5.12 4.37 9.45
CA LEU A 149 -5.66 5.52 10.16
C LEU A 149 -4.94 6.80 9.74
N LYS A 150 -5.70 7.78 9.26
CA LYS A 150 -5.24 9.14 9.07
C LYS A 150 -5.71 9.97 10.25
N GLY A 151 -4.83 10.25 11.18
CA GLY A 151 -5.22 10.73 12.50
C GLY A 151 -5.99 9.65 13.27
N GLN A 152 -7.31 9.79 13.37
CA GLN A 152 -8.20 8.82 14.01
C GLN A 152 -9.32 8.32 13.07
N GLU A 153 -9.25 8.68 11.79
CA GLU A 153 -10.25 8.30 10.79
C GLU A 153 -9.66 7.29 9.82
N PRO A 154 -10.40 6.23 9.47
CA PRO A 154 -9.96 5.29 8.45
C PRO A 154 -9.79 5.96 7.10
N ALA A 155 -8.82 5.50 6.34
CA ALA A 155 -8.62 5.86 4.94
C ALA A 155 -8.23 4.63 4.12
N LEU A 156 -8.74 4.52 2.91
CA LEU A 156 -8.38 3.45 1.98
C LEU A 156 -7.02 3.77 1.37
N LEU A 157 -6.06 2.85 1.54
CA LEU A 157 -4.77 2.98 0.86
C LEU A 157 -4.83 2.39 -0.55
N GLY A 158 -5.48 1.27 -0.71
CA GLY A 158 -5.60 0.61 -2.00
C GLY A 158 -6.43 -0.66 -1.94
N GLU A 159 -6.69 -1.22 -3.11
CA GLU A 159 -7.50 -2.39 -3.31
C GLU A 159 -6.93 -3.31 -4.39
N SER A 160 -7.45 -4.53 -4.48
CA SER A 160 -7.09 -5.50 -5.52
C SER A 160 -8.33 -6.01 -6.22
N HIS A 161 -8.24 -6.16 -7.53
CA HIS A 161 -9.29 -6.81 -8.32
C HIS A 161 -8.78 -7.41 -9.62
N ALA A 162 -9.59 -8.30 -10.17
CA ALA A 162 -9.43 -8.82 -11.50
C ALA A 162 -10.72 -8.60 -12.29
N ALA A 163 -10.67 -7.72 -13.29
CA ALA A 163 -11.76 -7.58 -14.25
C ALA A 163 -11.83 -8.81 -15.19
N SER A 164 -12.78 -8.81 -16.12
CA SER A 164 -12.95 -9.87 -17.13
C SER A 164 -11.69 -10.11 -17.96
N VAL A 165 -11.69 -11.14 -18.78
CA VAL A 165 -10.58 -11.51 -19.68
C VAL A 165 -10.14 -10.31 -20.53
N GLY A 166 -8.86 -10.01 -20.52
CA GLY A 166 -8.29 -8.84 -21.21
C GLY A 166 -8.43 -7.51 -20.47
N GLY A 167 -9.16 -7.44 -19.36
CA GLY A 167 -9.45 -6.22 -18.62
C GLY A 167 -8.38 -5.81 -17.60
N SER A 168 -8.76 -4.87 -16.74
CA SER A 168 -7.94 -4.34 -15.66
C SER A 168 -7.55 -5.41 -14.63
N ARG A 169 -6.37 -5.26 -14.10
CA ARG A 169 -5.85 -6.00 -12.94
C ARG A 169 -5.26 -4.99 -11.98
N VAL A 170 -5.60 -5.13 -10.72
CA VAL A 170 -4.97 -4.40 -9.63
C VAL A 170 -4.52 -5.41 -8.58
N THR A 171 -3.29 -5.28 -8.12
CA THR A 171 -2.77 -6.07 -7.00
C THR A 171 -2.22 -5.16 -5.92
N LEU A 172 -2.35 -5.63 -4.70
CA LEU A 172 -1.85 -4.96 -3.51
C LEU A 172 -0.95 -5.95 -2.76
N PHE A 173 0.33 -5.61 -2.61
CA PHE A 173 1.28 -6.41 -1.85
C PHE A 173 1.77 -5.62 -0.65
N VAL A 174 1.77 -6.25 0.50
CA VAL A 174 2.30 -5.69 1.75
C VAL A 174 3.61 -6.40 2.09
N TYR A 175 4.60 -5.62 2.52
CA TYR A 175 5.93 -6.11 2.87
C TYR A 175 6.13 -6.03 4.40
N ARG A 176 7.04 -6.86 4.92
CA ARG A 176 7.32 -6.97 6.36
C ARG A 176 7.88 -5.69 6.99
N ASP A 177 8.36 -4.76 6.19
CA ASP A 177 8.92 -3.48 6.60
C ASP A 177 7.92 -2.31 6.50
N GLY A 178 6.63 -2.61 6.33
CA GLY A 178 5.56 -1.62 6.26
C GLY A 178 5.41 -0.95 4.90
N ARG A 179 6.18 -1.36 3.88
CA ARG A 179 5.95 -0.88 2.51
C ARG A 179 4.73 -1.57 1.89
N VAL A 180 4.09 -0.88 0.98
CA VAL A 180 2.93 -1.37 0.23
C VAL A 180 3.14 -1.08 -1.25
N LEU A 181 3.03 -2.10 -2.08
CA LEU A 181 3.08 -1.96 -3.54
C LEU A 181 1.67 -2.12 -4.11
N SER A 182 1.17 -1.08 -4.76
CA SER A 182 -0.05 -1.13 -5.57
C SER A 182 0.34 -1.15 -7.05
N SER A 183 -0.12 -2.16 -7.78
CA SER A 183 0.17 -2.30 -9.20
C SER A 183 -1.13 -2.45 -9.97
N HIS A 184 -1.29 -1.63 -10.98
CA HIS A 184 -2.43 -1.63 -11.87
C HIS A 184 -1.96 -1.85 -13.31
N TRP A 185 -2.55 -2.81 -14.03
CA TRP A 185 -2.22 -3.06 -15.43
C TRP A 185 -3.42 -3.58 -16.22
N HIS A 186 -3.29 -3.49 -17.53
CA HIS A 186 -4.27 -4.05 -18.47
C HIS A 186 -3.78 -5.41 -18.97
N SER A 187 -4.50 -6.48 -18.68
CA SER A 187 -4.04 -7.85 -18.95
C SER A 187 -3.89 -8.16 -20.45
N GLY A 188 -4.60 -7.45 -21.32
CA GLY A 188 -4.49 -7.59 -22.78
C GLY A 188 -3.19 -7.03 -23.36
N SER A 189 -2.74 -5.84 -22.93
CA SER A 189 -1.50 -5.20 -23.37
C SER A 189 -0.30 -5.54 -22.48
N GLY A 190 -0.55 -5.80 -21.21
CA GLY A 190 0.47 -5.95 -20.18
C GLY A 190 1.06 -4.62 -19.71
N ASN A 191 0.59 -3.48 -20.23
CA ASN A 191 1.03 -2.17 -19.77
C ASN A 191 0.37 -1.84 -18.44
N GLY A 192 1.17 -1.31 -17.53
CA GLY A 192 0.72 -0.97 -16.19
C GLY A 192 1.60 0.05 -15.51
N GLN A 193 1.16 0.43 -14.32
CA GLN A 193 1.86 1.33 -13.42
C GLN A 193 1.89 0.69 -12.04
N ALA A 194 3.01 0.85 -11.35
CA ALA A 194 3.16 0.40 -9.99
C ALA A 194 3.64 1.56 -9.11
N THR A 195 3.07 1.65 -7.92
CA THR A 195 3.40 2.68 -6.93
C THR A 195 3.77 2.00 -5.62
N LEU A 196 4.96 2.30 -5.13
CA LEU A 196 5.46 1.85 -3.84
C LEU A 196 5.23 2.93 -2.79
N TYR A 197 4.52 2.57 -1.74
CA TYR A 197 4.20 3.41 -0.60
C TYR A 197 4.98 2.98 0.64
N GLN A 198 5.25 3.94 1.53
CA GLN A 198 5.60 3.71 2.93
C GLN A 198 4.48 4.22 3.81
N LEU A 199 3.94 3.37 4.69
CA LEU A 199 3.01 3.81 5.71
C LEU A 199 3.70 4.75 6.70
N SER A 200 3.00 5.82 7.07
CA SER A 200 3.50 6.79 8.05
C SER A 200 3.35 6.25 9.47
N ASN A 201 4.40 6.35 10.26
CA ASN A 201 4.35 6.04 11.69
C ASN A 201 3.81 7.20 12.55
N GLN A 202 3.15 8.18 11.95
CA GLN A 202 2.52 9.34 12.59
C GLN A 202 1.05 9.50 12.21
N ASN A 203 0.40 8.45 11.70
CA ASN A 203 -0.99 8.47 11.22
C ASN A 203 -1.26 9.60 10.21
N GLN A 204 -0.36 9.74 9.27
CA GLN A 204 -0.44 10.69 8.16
C GLN A 204 -0.69 9.94 6.85
N GLU A 205 -0.83 10.69 5.76
CA GLU A 205 -0.84 10.08 4.42
C GLU A 205 0.41 9.24 4.20
N PRO A 206 0.28 8.05 3.58
CA PRO A 206 1.42 7.26 3.16
C PRO A 206 2.30 8.03 2.19
N GLU A 207 3.60 7.92 2.35
CA GLU A 207 4.56 8.52 1.44
C GLU A 207 4.68 7.68 0.17
N ILE A 208 4.64 8.31 -1.01
CA ILE A 208 4.98 7.65 -2.27
C ILE A 208 6.51 7.63 -2.40
N LEU A 209 7.12 6.45 -2.22
CA LEU A 209 8.55 6.28 -2.37
C LEU A 209 8.98 6.30 -3.83
N GLN A 210 8.20 5.64 -4.68
CA GLN A 210 8.52 5.51 -6.11
C GLN A 210 7.27 5.13 -6.90
N GLN A 211 7.21 5.57 -8.15
CA GLN A 211 6.22 5.17 -9.12
C GLN A 211 6.90 4.86 -10.45
N ILE A 212 6.48 3.78 -11.09
CA ILE A 212 7.05 3.32 -12.37
C ILE A 212 5.94 2.89 -13.32
N ASP A 213 6.22 3.02 -14.61
CA ASP A 213 5.46 2.32 -15.65
C ASP A 213 6.17 1.02 -16.02
N PHE A 214 5.39 -0.03 -16.30
CA PHE A 214 5.95 -1.32 -16.69
C PHE A 214 5.18 -1.95 -17.84
N THR A 215 5.79 -2.92 -18.50
CA THR A 215 5.15 -3.71 -19.55
C THR A 215 5.45 -5.18 -19.32
N LYS A 216 4.40 -6.01 -19.23
CA LYS A 216 4.46 -7.49 -19.19
C LYS A 216 5.45 -8.06 -18.18
N THR A 217 5.29 -7.71 -16.91
CA THR A 217 6.03 -8.40 -15.85
C THR A 217 5.15 -9.47 -15.19
N ALA A 218 5.76 -10.61 -14.89
CA ALA A 218 5.07 -11.70 -14.17
C ALA A 218 4.77 -11.35 -12.71
N ASP A 219 5.50 -10.38 -12.16
CA ASP A 219 5.50 -9.95 -10.77
C ASP A 219 4.82 -8.58 -10.57
N ALA A 220 4.03 -8.12 -11.56
CA ALA A 220 3.35 -6.82 -11.51
C ALA A 220 4.30 -5.64 -11.22
N GLY A 221 5.55 -5.72 -11.68
CA GLY A 221 6.57 -4.67 -11.52
C GLY A 221 7.37 -4.74 -10.22
N GLU A 222 7.11 -5.69 -9.33
CA GLU A 222 7.74 -5.81 -8.00
C GLU A 222 9.28 -5.80 -8.07
N SER A 223 9.86 -6.57 -8.98
CA SER A 223 11.32 -6.66 -9.14
C SER A 223 12.00 -5.34 -9.50
N GLN A 224 11.28 -4.42 -10.14
CA GLN A 224 11.83 -3.10 -10.50
C GLN A 224 12.04 -2.18 -9.29
N PHE A 225 11.42 -2.50 -8.15
CA PHE A 225 11.64 -1.84 -6.87
C PHE A 225 12.71 -2.56 -6.02
N GLY A 226 13.36 -3.60 -6.56
CA GLY A 226 14.28 -4.44 -5.81
C GLY A 226 13.58 -5.29 -4.74
N LEU A 227 12.29 -5.53 -4.90
CA LEU A 227 11.43 -6.33 -4.02
C LEU A 227 11.19 -7.71 -4.62
N SER A 228 10.81 -8.64 -3.77
CA SER A 228 10.47 -10.01 -4.16
C SER A 228 9.33 -10.58 -3.31
N GLN A 229 8.75 -11.67 -3.76
CA GLN A 229 7.75 -12.40 -2.99
C GLN A 229 8.27 -12.82 -1.60
N ALA A 230 9.56 -13.08 -1.45
CA ALA A 230 10.15 -13.45 -0.16
C ALA A 230 10.13 -12.32 0.87
N ASP A 231 10.02 -11.06 0.43
CA ASP A 231 9.97 -9.89 1.29
C ASP A 231 8.54 -9.57 1.76
N ARG A 232 7.53 -10.17 1.12
CA ARG A 232 6.13 -9.92 1.44
C ARG A 232 5.77 -10.42 2.85
N LEU A 233 4.79 -9.77 3.45
CA LEU A 233 4.14 -10.27 4.65
C LEU A 233 3.43 -11.58 4.32
N ASP A 234 3.64 -12.60 5.15
CA ASP A 234 2.91 -13.85 5.05
C ASP A 234 1.48 -13.68 5.57
N LEU A 235 0.54 -13.50 4.66
CA LEU A 235 -0.87 -13.27 5.00
C LEU A 235 -1.51 -14.49 5.69
N ASP A 236 -1.04 -15.72 5.41
CA ASP A 236 -1.56 -16.94 6.06
C ASP A 236 -1.12 -17.05 7.53
N SER A 237 -0.09 -16.31 7.93
CA SER A 237 0.34 -16.22 9.34
C SER A 237 -0.54 -15.32 10.20
N LEU A 238 -1.42 -14.49 9.59
CA LEU A 238 -2.28 -13.55 10.29
C LEU A 238 -3.52 -14.23 10.88
N THR A 239 -4.09 -13.60 11.92
CA THR A 239 -5.37 -14.04 12.49
C THR A 239 -6.53 -13.41 11.74
N TRP A 240 -7.17 -14.19 10.89
CA TRP A 240 -8.32 -13.75 10.11
C TRP A 240 -9.64 -14.00 10.84
N LYS A 241 -10.55 -13.02 10.76
CA LYS A 241 -11.91 -13.08 11.31
C LYS A 241 -12.94 -12.85 10.18
N LYS A 242 -14.14 -13.41 10.33
CA LYS A 242 -15.27 -13.09 9.42
C LYS A 242 -15.94 -11.78 9.83
N PHE A 243 -16.52 -11.10 8.85
CA PHE A 243 -17.29 -9.87 9.08
C PHE A 243 -18.58 -10.11 9.84
#